data_109cab20807cc81241fc2adb5e1855a0
#
_entry.id   109cab20807cc81241fc2adb5e1855a0
#
_cell.length_a   1.000
_cell.length_b   1.000
_cell.length_c   1.000
_cell.angle_alpha   90.00
_cell.angle_beta   90.00
_cell.angle_gamma   90.00
#
_symmetry.space_group_name_H-M   'P 1'
#
loop_
_entity.id
_entity.type
_entity.pdbx_description
1 polymer ?
#
loop_
_entity_poly.entity_id
_entity_poly.type
_entity_poly.pdbx_seq_one_letter_code
_entity_poly.pdbx_strand_id
1 'polypeptide(L)'
;MEIIYPRNRIVVDYGDFSDLVLLAVIDNATGADAPTDAFAWPGPKAKTHHFDTVDELVAHVAADEGENSEGFVVAFDSDGSGPNVRVKLKYPTYLKLHRAVFGLDTLEVWKVAALAAALRAGIGYREAAAKLRLNPDEAKSLVD
;
A
#
# COMPACT_ATOMS: atom_id res chain seq x y z
N MET A 1 5.96 12.85 5.49
CA MET A 1 4.75 12.79 6.33
C MET A 1 3.69 11.99 5.61
N GLU A 2 2.79 11.36 6.37
CA GLU A 2 1.65 10.60 5.85
C GLU A 2 0.38 11.02 6.58
N ILE A 3 -0.68 11.29 5.82
CA ILE A 3 -1.99 11.59 6.39
C ILE A 3 -2.78 10.27 6.53
N ILE A 4 -3.26 10.00 7.74
CA ILE A 4 -4.03 8.79 8.05
C ILE A 4 -5.38 9.22 8.62
N TYR A 5 -6.46 8.66 8.08
CA TYR A 5 -7.81 8.81 8.60
C TYR A 5 -8.70 7.65 8.08
N PRO A 6 -9.80 7.29 8.76
CA PRO A 6 -10.55 6.06 8.46
C PRO A 6 -11.01 5.92 7.01
N ARG A 7 -11.38 7.03 6.35
CA ARG A 7 -11.86 7.04 4.96
C ARG A 7 -10.73 6.93 3.92
N ASN A 8 -9.47 7.05 4.34
CA ASN A 8 -8.27 6.91 3.51
C ASN A 8 -7.66 5.50 3.60
N ARG A 9 -8.36 4.56 4.19
CA ARG A 9 -7.91 3.18 4.32
C ARG A 9 -7.74 2.54 2.94
N ILE A 10 -6.59 1.93 2.72
CA ILE A 10 -6.31 1.10 1.55
C ILE A 10 -6.33 -0.38 1.97
N VAL A 11 -5.34 -0.83 2.73
CA VAL A 11 -5.21 -2.19 3.24
C VAL A 11 -5.15 -2.16 4.77
N VAL A 12 -4.20 -1.38 5.31
CA VAL A 12 -3.97 -1.28 6.76
C VAL A 12 -5.15 -0.61 7.45
N ASP A 13 -5.63 -1.22 8.51
CA ASP A 13 -6.70 -0.70 9.33
C ASP A 13 -6.13 0.03 10.54
N TYR A 14 -6.23 1.33 10.54
CA TYR A 14 -5.80 2.19 11.64
C TYR A 14 -6.94 2.49 12.63
N GLY A 15 -8.11 1.84 12.50
CA GLY A 15 -9.29 2.11 13.32
C GLY A 15 -9.76 3.56 13.16
N ASP A 16 -10.04 4.22 14.27
CA ASP A 16 -10.49 5.62 14.31
C ASP A 16 -9.33 6.63 14.32
N PHE A 17 -8.09 6.17 14.12
CA PHE A 17 -6.92 7.06 14.09
C PHE A 17 -7.03 8.06 12.95
N SER A 18 -6.83 9.34 13.27
CA SER A 18 -6.91 10.44 12.29
C SER A 18 -5.86 11.48 12.64
N ASP A 19 -4.74 11.48 11.94
CA ASP A 19 -3.64 12.43 12.19
C ASP A 19 -2.66 12.48 11.00
N LEU A 20 -1.69 13.38 11.11
CA LEU A 20 -0.55 13.52 10.21
C LEU A 20 0.71 12.94 10.87
N VAL A 21 1.16 11.78 10.39
CA VAL A 21 2.31 11.06 10.94
C VAL A 21 3.60 11.55 10.33
N LEU A 22 4.58 11.91 11.16
CA LEU A 22 5.94 12.21 10.70
C LEU A 22 6.68 10.91 10.37
N LEU A 23 7.10 10.73 9.12
CA LEU A 23 7.82 9.54 8.66
C LEU A 23 9.33 9.74 8.66
N ALA A 24 9.80 10.89 8.20
CA ALA A 24 11.21 11.23 8.09
C ALA A 24 11.40 12.74 8.05
N VAL A 25 12.59 13.19 8.43
CA VAL A 25 13.08 14.55 8.27
C VAL A 25 14.29 14.51 7.37
N ILE A 26 14.29 15.29 6.30
CA ILE A 26 15.34 15.30 5.29
C ILE A 26 15.81 16.73 5.08
N ASP A 27 17.09 16.97 5.14
CA ASP A 27 17.69 18.25 4.79
C ASP A 27 17.58 18.46 3.27
N ASN A 28 16.93 19.55 2.87
CA ASN A 28 16.68 19.82 1.45
C ASN A 28 17.93 20.21 0.64
N ALA A 29 18.98 20.65 1.30
CA ALA A 29 20.22 21.07 0.64
C ALA A 29 21.15 19.87 0.39
N THR A 30 21.23 18.95 1.34
CA THR A 30 22.15 17.83 1.31
C THR A 30 21.48 16.49 0.97
N GLY A 31 20.16 16.37 1.19
CA GLY A 31 19.44 15.11 1.10
C GLY A 31 19.70 14.18 2.30
N ALA A 32 20.45 14.61 3.29
CA ALA A 32 20.76 13.83 4.48
C ALA A 32 19.55 13.68 5.40
N ASP A 33 19.47 12.55 6.10
CA ASP A 33 18.45 12.33 7.13
C ASP A 33 18.80 13.07 8.41
N ALA A 34 17.79 13.64 9.05
CA ALA A 34 17.88 14.12 10.42
C ALA A 34 17.05 13.20 11.34
N PRO A 35 17.50 12.99 12.58
CA PRO A 35 16.74 12.21 13.55
C PRO A 35 15.33 12.80 13.75
N THR A 36 14.31 11.98 13.60
CA THR A 36 12.90 12.42 13.78
C THR A 36 12.65 12.88 15.22
N ASP A 37 13.36 12.32 16.20
CA ASP A 37 13.22 12.66 17.61
C ASP A 37 13.74 14.08 17.93
N ALA A 38 14.73 14.54 17.18
CA ALA A 38 15.26 15.88 17.32
C ALA A 38 14.35 16.95 16.70
N PHE A 39 13.38 16.55 15.88
CA PHE A 39 12.44 17.47 15.23
C PHE A 39 11.20 17.69 16.10
N ALA A 40 10.89 18.97 16.38
CA ALA A 40 9.70 19.35 17.12
C ALA A 40 8.44 19.17 16.27
N TRP A 41 7.84 17.98 16.36
CA TRP A 41 6.62 17.59 15.66
C TRP A 41 5.48 17.43 16.66
N PRO A 42 4.33 18.12 16.49
CA PRO A 42 3.23 18.08 17.45
C PRO A 42 2.37 16.79 17.39
N GLY A 43 2.46 16.06 16.27
CA GLY A 43 1.70 14.84 16.03
C GLY A 43 2.51 13.57 16.28
N PRO A 44 1.97 12.42 15.90
CA PRO A 44 2.65 11.13 16.01
C PRO A 44 3.83 11.03 15.05
N LYS A 45 4.78 10.18 15.42
CA LYS A 45 5.95 9.82 14.61
C LYS A 45 5.91 8.34 14.27
N ALA A 46 6.38 7.99 13.08
CA ALA A 46 6.54 6.60 12.71
C ALA A 46 7.55 5.90 13.63
N LYS A 47 7.28 4.63 13.94
CA LYS A 47 8.21 3.82 14.73
C LYS A 47 9.48 3.56 13.95
N THR A 48 10.62 3.77 14.59
CA THR A 48 11.95 3.49 14.02
C THR A 48 12.48 2.17 14.57
N HIS A 49 13.08 1.37 13.71
CA HIS A 49 13.76 0.12 14.04
C HIS A 49 15.21 0.22 13.57
N HIS A 50 16.12 -0.41 14.30
CA HIS A 50 17.52 -0.51 13.94
C HIS A 50 17.89 -1.96 13.71
N PHE A 51 18.59 -2.23 12.62
CA PHE A 51 19.14 -3.52 12.26
C PHE A 51 20.60 -3.30 11.86
N ASP A 52 21.50 -4.10 12.40
CA ASP A 52 22.95 -3.98 12.10
C ASP A 52 23.26 -4.54 10.70
N THR A 53 22.43 -5.46 10.21
CA THR A 53 22.61 -6.10 8.91
C THR A 53 21.29 -6.26 8.15
N VAL A 54 21.41 -6.39 6.82
CA VAL A 54 20.26 -6.70 5.96
C VAL A 54 19.69 -8.07 6.29
N ASP A 55 20.53 -9.03 6.66
CA ASP A 55 20.08 -10.39 6.99
C ASP A 55 19.20 -10.40 8.25
N GLU A 56 19.50 -9.60 9.24
CA GLU A 56 18.65 -9.42 10.43
C GLU A 56 17.29 -8.82 10.08
N LEU A 57 17.26 -7.80 9.22
CA LEU A 57 16.02 -7.22 8.73
C LEU A 57 15.20 -8.26 7.96
N VAL A 58 15.83 -9.02 7.06
CA VAL A 58 15.15 -10.06 6.28
C VAL A 58 14.61 -11.16 7.19
N ALA A 59 15.39 -11.59 8.19
CA ALA A 59 14.95 -12.58 9.17
C ALA A 59 13.77 -12.05 10.01
N HIS A 60 13.82 -10.77 10.42
CA HIS A 60 12.72 -10.12 11.15
C HIS A 60 11.44 -10.10 10.32
N VAL A 61 11.52 -9.69 9.04
CA VAL A 61 10.35 -9.65 8.13
C VAL A 61 9.83 -11.05 7.82
N ALA A 62 10.71 -12.06 7.75
CA ALA A 62 10.30 -13.44 7.51
C ALA A 62 9.62 -14.08 8.73
N ALA A 63 9.98 -13.66 9.93
CA ALA A 63 9.40 -14.15 11.20
C ALA A 63 8.06 -13.46 11.55
N ASP A 64 7.80 -12.29 10.99
CA ASP A 64 6.57 -11.51 11.19
C ASP A 64 5.70 -11.58 9.93
N GLU A 65 4.47 -12.08 10.05
CA GLU A 65 3.52 -12.13 8.93
C GLU A 65 3.03 -10.73 8.53
N GLY A 66 3.37 -9.69 9.29
CA GLY A 66 2.99 -8.31 9.03
C GLY A 66 1.48 -8.10 9.10
N GLU A 67 0.82 -8.73 10.08
CA GLU A 67 -0.61 -8.56 10.27
C GLU A 67 -0.95 -7.07 10.44
N ASN A 68 -1.88 -6.59 9.61
CA ASN A 68 -2.31 -5.19 9.58
C ASN A 68 -1.15 -4.18 9.46
N SER A 69 -0.11 -4.51 8.70
CA SER A 69 1.07 -3.66 8.46
C SER A 69 1.49 -3.68 6.99
N GLU A 70 1.99 -2.56 6.49
CA GLU A 70 2.47 -2.46 5.10
C GLU A 70 3.88 -3.04 4.93
N GLY A 71 4.77 -2.75 5.88
CA GLY A 71 6.19 -3.09 5.83
C GLY A 71 7.08 -1.97 6.33
N PHE A 72 8.28 -1.86 5.77
CA PHE A 72 9.30 -0.91 6.17
C PHE A 72 9.75 0.01 5.03
N VAL A 73 10.16 1.21 5.38
CA VAL A 73 11.06 2.02 4.56
C VAL A 73 12.44 1.88 5.19
N VAL A 74 13.32 1.18 4.50
CA VAL A 74 14.69 0.92 4.94
C VAL A 74 15.58 2.05 4.43
N ALA A 75 16.23 2.77 5.33
CA ALA A 75 17.27 3.72 4.99
C ALA A 75 18.62 3.04 5.27
N PHE A 76 19.45 2.93 4.25
CA PHE A 76 20.82 2.46 4.40
C PHE A 76 21.66 3.66 4.83
N ASP A 77 22.29 3.51 6.00
CA ASP A 77 23.15 4.55 6.54
C ASP A 77 24.36 4.74 5.62
N SER A 78 24.48 5.92 5.07
CA SER A 78 25.71 6.34 4.38
C SER A 78 26.65 6.94 5.43
N ASP A 79 27.90 7.08 5.11
CA ASP A 79 28.93 7.71 5.96
C ASP A 79 28.62 9.18 6.36
N GLY A 80 27.38 9.61 6.19
CA GLY A 80 26.90 10.96 6.50
C GLY A 80 27.25 12.00 5.44
N SER A 81 27.88 11.60 4.34
CA SER A 81 28.36 12.52 3.31
C SER A 81 27.33 12.84 2.21
N GLY A 82 26.15 12.23 2.27
CA GLY A 82 25.14 12.41 1.21
C GLY A 82 23.77 11.83 1.54
N PRO A 83 22.88 11.78 0.56
CA PRO A 83 21.54 11.25 0.74
C PRO A 83 21.58 9.74 1.00
N ASN A 84 20.81 9.28 1.99
CA ASN A 84 20.64 7.87 2.25
C ASN A 84 19.84 7.18 1.13
N VAL A 85 20.29 5.99 0.73
CA VAL A 85 19.51 5.13 -0.15
C VAL A 85 18.32 4.57 0.63
N ARG A 86 17.11 4.69 0.06
CA ARG A 86 15.88 4.16 0.67
C ARG A 86 15.26 3.12 -0.22
N VAL A 87 14.82 2.04 0.41
CA VAL A 87 14.09 0.95 -0.24
C VAL A 87 12.83 0.65 0.54
N LYS A 88 11.71 0.43 -0.16
CA LYS A 88 10.47 -0.06 0.46
C LYS A 88 10.49 -1.59 0.48
N LEU A 89 10.36 -2.15 1.67
CA LEU A 89 10.22 -3.58 1.90
C LEU A 89 8.80 -3.82 2.42
N LYS A 90 7.96 -4.46 1.61
CA LYS A 90 6.56 -4.71 1.95
C LYS A 90 6.36 -6.16 2.38
N TYR A 91 5.50 -6.37 3.37
CA TYR A 91 5.11 -7.71 3.79
C TYR A 91 4.39 -8.46 2.67
N PRO A 92 4.63 -9.78 2.52
CA PRO A 92 3.94 -10.60 1.54
C PRO A 92 2.40 -10.57 1.70
N THR A 93 1.94 -10.56 2.95
CA THR A 93 0.50 -10.47 3.29
C THR A 93 -0.11 -9.16 2.80
N TYR A 94 0.58 -8.01 3.04
CA TYR A 94 0.14 -6.73 2.50
C TYR A 94 0.05 -6.76 0.97
N LEU A 95 1.08 -7.30 0.30
CA LEU A 95 1.10 -7.38 -1.18
C LEU A 95 -0.06 -8.23 -1.72
N LYS A 96 -0.41 -9.33 -1.05
CA LYS A 96 -1.57 -10.15 -1.41
C LYS A 96 -2.87 -9.37 -1.27
N LEU A 97 -3.08 -8.70 -0.14
CA LEU A 97 -4.28 -7.90 0.13
C LEU A 97 -4.36 -6.69 -0.82
N HIS A 98 -3.25 -6.00 -1.02
CA HIS A 98 -3.18 -4.87 -1.95
C HIS A 98 -3.54 -5.29 -3.38
N ARG A 99 -3.04 -6.44 -3.84
CA ARG A 99 -3.41 -7.01 -5.15
C ARG A 99 -4.88 -7.41 -5.21
N ALA A 100 -5.45 -7.95 -4.13
CA ALA A 100 -6.87 -8.28 -4.07
C ALA A 100 -7.76 -7.03 -4.16
N VAL A 101 -7.33 -5.90 -3.56
CA VAL A 101 -8.09 -4.64 -3.58
C VAL A 101 -7.86 -3.85 -4.88
N PHE A 102 -6.63 -3.83 -5.39
CA PHE A 102 -6.24 -3.01 -6.56
C PHE A 102 -5.82 -3.83 -7.78
N GLY A 103 -5.70 -5.13 -7.65
CA GLY A 103 -5.23 -6.02 -8.71
C GLY A 103 -6.27 -6.35 -9.77
N LEU A 104 -7.49 -5.81 -9.59
CA LEU A 104 -8.36 -5.58 -10.73
C LEU A 104 -7.70 -4.45 -11.53
N ASP A 105 -7.09 -4.80 -12.65
CA ASP A 105 -6.65 -3.82 -13.65
C ASP A 105 -7.77 -2.79 -13.80
N THR A 106 -7.43 -1.51 -13.94
CA THR A 106 -8.42 -0.43 -14.10
C THR A 106 -9.43 -0.79 -15.21
N LEU A 107 -8.97 -1.52 -16.22
CA LEU A 107 -9.79 -2.06 -17.29
C LEU A 107 -10.80 -3.10 -16.79
N GLU A 108 -10.44 -3.96 -15.83
CA GLU A 108 -11.33 -4.96 -15.23
C GLU A 108 -12.39 -4.33 -14.34
N VAL A 109 -12.03 -3.31 -13.56
CA VAL A 109 -12.99 -2.54 -12.76
C VAL A 109 -14.06 -1.90 -13.66
N TRP A 110 -13.64 -1.30 -14.78
CA TRP A 110 -14.59 -0.75 -15.76
C TRP A 110 -15.46 -1.82 -16.42
N LYS A 111 -14.91 -2.98 -16.75
CA LYS A 111 -15.66 -4.11 -17.28
C LYS A 111 -16.71 -4.62 -16.30
N VAL A 112 -16.34 -4.79 -15.02
CA VAL A 112 -17.27 -5.20 -13.95
C VAL A 112 -18.37 -4.16 -13.76
N ALA A 113 -18.03 -2.88 -13.70
CA ALA A 113 -19.02 -1.80 -13.56
C ALA A 113 -19.99 -1.75 -14.76
N ALA A 114 -19.47 -1.89 -15.99
CA ALA A 114 -20.26 -1.91 -17.21
C ALA A 114 -21.16 -3.15 -17.28
N LEU A 115 -20.66 -4.33 -16.88
CA LEU A 115 -21.43 -5.56 -16.79
C LEU A 115 -22.57 -5.43 -15.79
N ALA A 116 -22.30 -4.92 -14.59
CA ALA A 116 -23.30 -4.68 -13.56
C ALA A 116 -24.37 -3.66 -14.02
N ALA A 117 -23.99 -2.62 -14.75
CA ALA A 117 -24.92 -1.66 -15.32
C ALA A 117 -25.83 -2.29 -16.38
N ALA A 118 -25.27 -3.13 -17.26
CA ALA A 118 -26.02 -3.85 -18.28
C ALA A 118 -27.03 -4.83 -17.67
N LEU A 119 -26.63 -5.57 -16.63
CA LEU A 119 -27.51 -6.50 -15.91
C LEU A 119 -28.65 -5.76 -15.19
N ARG A 120 -28.38 -4.62 -14.55
CA ARG A 120 -29.42 -3.77 -13.95
C ARG A 120 -30.41 -3.23 -14.98
N ALA A 121 -29.96 -3.02 -16.22
CA ALA A 121 -30.80 -2.63 -17.34
C ALA A 121 -31.58 -3.80 -17.96
N GLY A 122 -31.51 -5.01 -17.40
CA GLY A 122 -32.23 -6.20 -17.87
C GLY A 122 -31.58 -6.90 -19.06
N ILE A 123 -30.33 -6.55 -19.40
CA ILE A 123 -29.55 -7.24 -20.46
C ILE A 123 -29.00 -8.53 -19.87
N GLY A 124 -29.20 -9.66 -20.54
CA GLY A 124 -28.68 -10.94 -20.10
C GLY A 124 -27.12 -10.95 -20.10
N TYR A 125 -26.51 -11.67 -19.13
CA TYR A 125 -25.03 -11.65 -18.95
C TYR A 125 -24.25 -12.03 -20.21
N ARG A 126 -24.75 -12.96 -21.04
CA ARG A 126 -24.09 -13.37 -22.30
C ARG A 126 -24.06 -12.25 -23.34
N GLU A 127 -25.17 -11.52 -23.45
CA GLU A 127 -25.25 -10.37 -24.37
C GLU A 127 -24.38 -9.21 -23.87
N ALA A 128 -24.41 -8.94 -22.56
CA ALA A 128 -23.54 -7.95 -21.92
C ALA A 128 -22.06 -8.30 -22.08
N ALA A 129 -21.68 -9.57 -21.86
CA ALA A 129 -20.31 -10.04 -22.07
C ALA A 129 -19.86 -9.85 -23.52
N ALA A 130 -20.72 -10.20 -24.50
CA ALA A 130 -20.40 -10.02 -25.92
C ALA A 130 -20.18 -8.54 -26.28
N LYS A 131 -21.03 -7.62 -25.78
CA LYS A 131 -20.89 -6.17 -25.99
C LYS A 131 -19.60 -5.62 -25.37
N LEU A 132 -19.18 -6.17 -24.24
CA LEU A 132 -17.96 -5.75 -23.52
C LEU A 132 -16.70 -6.51 -23.97
N ARG A 133 -16.82 -7.40 -24.95
CA ARG A 133 -15.75 -8.28 -25.44
C ARG A 133 -15.11 -9.13 -24.31
N LEU A 134 -15.94 -9.57 -23.37
CA LEU A 134 -15.56 -10.49 -22.30
C LEU A 134 -15.86 -11.94 -22.71
N ASN A 135 -15.05 -12.87 -22.20
CA ASN A 135 -15.42 -14.28 -22.25
C ASN A 135 -16.68 -14.49 -21.39
N PRO A 136 -17.71 -15.22 -21.87
CA PRO A 136 -18.93 -15.48 -21.10
C PRO A 136 -18.68 -16.16 -19.74
N ASP A 137 -17.66 -17.03 -19.62
CA ASP A 137 -17.32 -17.70 -18.38
C ASP A 137 -16.64 -16.76 -17.39
N GLU A 138 -15.79 -15.84 -17.87
CA GLU A 138 -15.22 -14.76 -17.06
C GLU A 138 -16.33 -13.81 -16.58
N ALA A 139 -17.25 -13.43 -17.47
CA ALA A 139 -18.37 -12.56 -17.12
C ALA A 139 -19.26 -13.18 -16.05
N LYS A 140 -19.44 -14.50 -16.07
CA LYS A 140 -20.20 -15.21 -15.04
C LYS A 140 -19.49 -15.20 -13.69
N SER A 141 -18.18 -15.45 -13.66
CA SER A 141 -17.39 -15.45 -12.43
C SER A 141 -17.27 -14.07 -11.75
N LEU A 142 -17.58 -12.98 -12.47
CA LEU A 142 -17.60 -11.62 -11.95
C LEU A 142 -18.95 -11.23 -11.31
N VAL A 143 -19.97 -12.06 -11.47
CA VAL A 143 -21.37 -11.78 -11.03
C VAL A 143 -21.79 -12.69 -9.89
N ASP A 144 -21.20 -13.88 -9.78
CA ASP A 144 -21.38 -14.83 -8.69
C ASP A 144 -20.51 -14.44 -7.48
#